data_a1c63aede024a9cb6d99c977c85ababc
#
_entry.id   a1c63aede024a9cb6d99c977c85ababc
#
_cell.length_a   1.000
_cell.length_b   1.000
_cell.length_c   1.000
_cell.angle_alpha   90.00
_cell.angle_beta   90.00
_cell.angle_gamma   90.00
#
_symmetry.space_group_name_H-M   'P 1'
#
loop_
_entity.id
_entity.type
_entity.pdbx_description
1 polymer ?
#
loop_
_entity_poly.entity_id
_entity_poly.type
_entity_poly.pdbx_seq_one_letter_code
_entity_poly.pdbx_strand_id
1 'polypeptide(L)'
;EISRQLNLPFLGAVPQSSSPMREVLLDRKSAASEAYSSIRTALLMASQTGLPRVLAFTSIEAGEGKTTSSFATATGLSRIGKRVVVIDCDLRRPSLHKAFGIENRRGMSNYLAGQVTLDQILQSAEENISVITCGDIPPDPTELLSGHAFPQLLMSLREAFDSVIIDAPPILGLADAVIIGSNADGIILVMESGRNYRGGSRLAVTRLRRVGSHIIGAILTKQNLRDSGYAYSQDYQYRYGDGT
;
A
#
# COMPACT_ATOMS: atom_id res chain seq x y z
N GLU A 1 8.86 -18.88 -3.48
CA GLU A 1 7.58 -19.49 -3.91
C GLU A 1 6.73 -18.49 -4.70
N ILE A 2 6.50 -17.26 -4.24
CA ILE A 2 5.75 -16.20 -4.96
C ILE A 2 6.33 -15.96 -6.35
N SER A 3 7.64 -15.73 -6.45
CA SER A 3 8.28 -15.44 -7.74
C SER A 3 8.10 -16.56 -8.76
N ARG A 4 8.09 -17.82 -8.31
CA ARG A 4 7.90 -18.99 -9.18
C ARG A 4 6.43 -19.23 -9.54
N GLN A 5 5.50 -19.09 -8.57
CA GLN A 5 4.09 -19.42 -8.78
C GLN A 5 3.31 -18.31 -9.48
N LEU A 6 3.63 -17.03 -9.20
CA LEU A 6 2.90 -15.88 -9.73
C LEU A 6 3.67 -15.12 -10.81
N ASN A 7 4.95 -15.45 -11.02
CA ASN A 7 5.85 -14.72 -11.90
C ASN A 7 5.85 -13.21 -11.59
N LEU A 8 6.07 -12.90 -10.29
CA LEU A 8 6.17 -11.54 -9.76
C LEU A 8 7.48 -11.36 -9.00
N PRO A 9 8.12 -10.18 -9.09
CA PRO A 9 9.23 -9.85 -8.22
C PRO A 9 8.82 -9.91 -6.74
N PHE A 10 9.66 -10.49 -5.92
CA PHE A 10 9.50 -10.48 -4.47
C PHE A 10 10.22 -9.25 -3.90
N LEU A 11 9.46 -8.33 -3.28
CA LEU A 11 10.00 -7.07 -2.78
C LEU A 11 10.52 -7.17 -1.34
N GLY A 12 9.98 -8.10 -0.57
CA GLY A 12 10.40 -8.33 0.81
C GLY A 12 9.31 -8.96 1.67
N ALA A 13 9.69 -9.32 2.88
CA ALA A 13 8.78 -9.87 3.88
C ALA A 13 8.82 -9.04 5.17
N VAL A 14 7.65 -8.82 5.76
CA VAL A 14 7.46 -8.06 6.99
C VAL A 14 7.09 -9.03 8.10
N PRO A 15 7.83 -9.05 9.21
CA PRO A 15 7.54 -9.94 10.32
C PRO A 15 6.21 -9.60 11.00
N GLN A 16 5.59 -10.61 11.58
CA GLN A 16 4.42 -10.43 12.43
C GLN A 16 4.81 -9.70 13.73
N SER A 17 3.99 -8.75 14.15
CA SER A 17 4.14 -8.06 15.43
C SER A 17 2.92 -8.29 16.30
N SER A 18 3.12 -8.40 17.61
CA SER A 18 2.07 -8.42 18.62
C SER A 18 1.59 -7.00 18.99
N SER A 19 2.44 -5.98 18.75
CA SER A 19 2.10 -4.58 18.99
C SER A 19 1.42 -3.94 17.79
N PRO A 20 0.63 -2.86 18.00
CA PRO A 20 0.05 -2.11 16.89
C PRO A 20 1.13 -1.68 15.90
N MET A 21 0.95 -1.97 14.62
CA MET A 21 1.98 -1.77 13.61
C MET A 21 2.42 -0.30 13.51
N ARG A 22 1.53 0.66 13.76
CA ARG A 22 1.88 2.08 13.79
C ARG A 22 2.98 2.37 14.83
N GLU A 23 2.83 1.84 16.04
CA GLU A 23 3.83 2.01 17.11
C GLU A 23 5.16 1.36 16.74
N VAL A 24 5.08 0.15 16.17
CA VAL A 24 6.27 -0.58 15.70
C VAL A 24 7.02 0.18 14.62
N LEU A 25 6.31 0.85 13.71
CA LEU A 25 6.92 1.63 12.61
C LEU A 25 7.48 2.99 13.07
N LEU A 26 7.09 3.49 14.24
CA LEU A 26 7.73 4.66 14.86
C LEU A 26 9.14 4.32 15.36
N ASP A 27 9.36 3.10 15.85
CA ASP A 27 10.69 2.62 16.19
C ASP A 27 11.45 2.23 14.91
N ARG A 28 12.44 3.06 14.56
CA ARG A 28 13.27 2.87 13.36
C ARG A 28 14.12 1.60 13.40
N LYS A 29 14.38 1.06 14.60
CA LYS A 29 15.18 -0.14 14.81
C LYS A 29 14.34 -1.42 14.86
N SER A 30 13.01 -1.30 14.80
CA SER A 30 12.16 -2.48 14.79
C SER A 30 12.36 -3.30 13.51
N ALA A 31 12.24 -4.61 13.63
CA ALA A 31 12.35 -5.55 12.51
C ALA A 31 11.39 -5.20 11.35
N ALA A 32 10.18 -4.70 11.66
CA ALA A 32 9.23 -4.27 10.65
C ALA A 32 9.68 -2.98 9.94
N SER A 33 10.22 -2.00 10.67
CA SER A 33 10.75 -0.76 10.08
C SER A 33 11.92 -1.03 9.15
N GLU A 34 12.82 -1.95 9.51
CA GLU A 34 13.92 -2.37 8.65
C GLU A 34 13.43 -3.11 7.41
N ALA A 35 12.45 -4.02 7.58
CA ALA A 35 11.83 -4.73 6.46
C ALA A 35 11.22 -3.73 5.44
N TYR A 36 10.45 -2.73 5.90
CA TYR A 36 9.91 -1.70 5.01
C TYR A 36 10.98 -0.79 4.43
N SER A 37 12.09 -0.54 5.12
CA SER A 37 13.23 0.19 4.56
C SER A 37 13.89 -0.58 3.42
N SER A 38 14.02 -1.90 3.54
CA SER A 38 14.51 -2.78 2.47
C SER A 38 13.54 -2.83 1.30
N ILE A 39 12.23 -2.94 1.56
CA ILE A 39 11.19 -2.90 0.53
C ILE A 39 11.22 -1.56 -0.22
N ARG A 40 11.33 -0.42 0.49
CA ARG A 40 11.47 0.91 -0.12
C ARG A 40 12.69 0.95 -1.06
N THR A 41 13.82 0.43 -0.63
CA THR A 41 15.04 0.36 -1.46
C THR A 41 14.79 -0.48 -2.71
N ALA A 42 14.16 -1.65 -2.57
CA ALA A 42 13.79 -2.48 -3.70
C ALA A 42 12.85 -1.75 -4.68
N LEU A 43 11.87 -1.00 -4.18
CA LEU A 43 10.95 -0.19 -4.98
C LEU A 43 11.68 0.92 -5.74
N LEU A 44 12.62 1.64 -5.09
CA LEU A 44 13.42 2.68 -5.73
C LEU A 44 14.31 2.14 -6.85
N MET A 45 14.71 0.87 -6.75
CA MET A 45 15.57 0.19 -7.72
C MET A 45 14.78 -0.64 -8.75
N ALA A 46 13.48 -0.79 -8.60
CA ALA A 46 12.64 -1.64 -9.44
C ALA A 46 12.51 -1.11 -10.90
N SER A 47 12.85 0.14 -11.15
CA SER A 47 12.78 0.76 -12.47
C SER A 47 14.01 1.64 -12.73
N GLN A 48 14.49 1.65 -13.96
CA GLN A 48 15.57 2.55 -14.42
C GLN A 48 15.16 4.03 -14.37
N THR A 49 13.85 4.31 -14.42
CA THR A 49 13.29 5.66 -14.34
C THR A 49 12.96 6.12 -12.92
N GLY A 50 13.28 5.29 -11.91
CA GLY A 50 13.00 5.56 -10.51
C GLY A 50 11.62 5.06 -10.06
N LEU A 51 11.18 5.50 -8.89
CA LEU A 51 9.89 5.11 -8.32
C LEU A 51 8.73 5.63 -9.17
N PRO A 52 7.77 4.77 -9.58
CA PRO A 52 6.55 5.23 -10.24
C PRO A 52 5.81 6.26 -9.38
N ARG A 53 5.25 7.28 -10.01
CA ARG A 53 4.60 8.38 -9.27
C ARG A 53 3.34 7.95 -8.55
N VAL A 54 2.53 7.09 -9.17
CA VAL A 54 1.29 6.57 -8.59
C VAL A 54 1.42 5.08 -8.33
N LEU A 55 1.47 4.72 -7.05
CA LEU A 55 1.59 3.36 -6.56
C LEU A 55 0.31 2.92 -5.86
N ALA A 56 -0.31 1.86 -6.32
CA ALA A 56 -1.46 1.27 -5.66
C ALA A 56 -1.05 0.02 -4.86
N PHE A 57 -1.43 0.00 -3.60
CA PHE A 57 -1.30 -1.16 -2.73
C PHE A 57 -2.65 -1.88 -2.66
N THR A 58 -2.67 -3.12 -3.07
CA THR A 58 -3.86 -3.98 -2.97
C THR A 58 -3.48 -5.34 -2.41
N SER A 59 -4.48 -6.14 -2.07
CA SER A 59 -4.30 -7.49 -1.54
C SER A 59 -5.22 -8.47 -2.24
N ILE A 60 -5.01 -9.76 -2.03
CA ILE A 60 -5.88 -10.80 -2.56
C ILE A 60 -7.20 -10.77 -1.80
N GLU A 61 -7.12 -10.77 -0.46
CA GLU A 61 -8.25 -10.75 0.46
C GLU A 61 -8.10 -9.64 1.51
N ALA A 62 -9.13 -9.43 2.31
CA ALA A 62 -9.09 -8.43 3.38
C ALA A 62 -8.14 -8.86 4.52
N GLY A 63 -7.55 -7.87 5.20
CA GLY A 63 -6.75 -8.10 6.40
C GLY A 63 -5.30 -8.47 6.16
N GLU A 64 -4.80 -8.42 4.91
CA GLU A 64 -3.43 -8.83 4.56
C GLU A 64 -2.36 -7.74 4.78
N GLY A 65 -2.73 -6.57 5.32
CA GLY A 65 -1.78 -5.51 5.67
C GLY A 65 -1.53 -4.48 4.57
N LYS A 66 -2.41 -4.35 3.57
CA LYS A 66 -2.31 -3.34 2.50
C LYS A 66 -2.21 -1.92 3.04
N THR A 67 -3.13 -1.49 3.93
CA THR A 67 -3.15 -0.17 4.56
C THR A 67 -1.88 0.10 5.38
N THR A 68 -1.41 -0.91 6.12
CA THR A 68 -0.15 -0.83 6.87
C THR A 68 1.04 -0.65 5.94
N SER A 69 1.06 -1.37 4.81
CA SER A 69 2.13 -1.26 3.82
C SER A 69 2.12 0.09 3.10
N SER A 70 0.93 0.64 2.81
CA SER A 70 0.76 2.00 2.26
C SER A 70 1.29 3.05 3.24
N PHE A 71 0.89 2.98 4.51
CA PHE A 71 1.36 3.85 5.58
C PHE A 71 2.89 3.78 5.75
N ALA A 72 3.44 2.57 5.87
CA ALA A 72 4.88 2.36 6.07
C ALA A 72 5.71 2.87 4.88
N THR A 73 5.23 2.67 3.66
CA THR A 73 5.90 3.15 2.44
C THR A 73 5.87 4.67 2.39
N ALA A 74 4.73 5.30 2.69
CA ALA A 74 4.61 6.76 2.75
C ALA A 74 5.57 7.36 3.78
N THR A 75 5.57 6.84 5.00
CA THR A 75 6.50 7.25 6.07
C THR A 75 7.95 7.04 5.65
N GLY A 76 8.27 5.93 5.01
CA GLY A 76 9.60 5.65 4.50
C GLY A 76 10.08 6.63 3.42
N LEU A 77 9.19 7.05 2.52
CA LEU A 77 9.48 8.03 1.45
C LEU A 77 9.60 9.45 2.01
N SER A 78 8.73 9.83 2.96
CA SER A 78 8.79 11.16 3.59
C SER A 78 10.11 11.37 4.34
N ARG A 79 10.62 10.33 5.01
CA ARG A 79 11.91 10.34 5.72
C ARG A 79 13.13 10.61 4.83
N ILE A 80 13.01 10.39 3.52
CA ILE A 80 14.04 10.73 2.52
C ILE A 80 13.71 12.03 1.76
N GLY A 81 12.81 12.86 2.32
CA GLY A 81 12.48 14.19 1.81
C GLY A 81 11.47 14.21 0.65
N LYS A 82 10.78 13.10 0.35
CA LYS A 82 9.74 13.08 -0.67
C LYS A 82 8.44 13.65 -0.12
N ARG A 83 7.77 14.49 -0.90
CA ARG A 83 6.38 14.93 -0.64
C ARG A 83 5.44 13.81 -1.09
N VAL A 84 4.69 13.25 -0.16
CA VAL A 84 3.85 12.08 -0.39
C VAL A 84 2.40 12.42 -0.09
N VAL A 85 1.49 11.98 -0.95
CA VAL A 85 0.06 11.93 -0.63
C VAL A 85 -0.41 10.47 -0.60
N VAL A 86 -1.18 10.13 0.43
CA VAL A 86 -1.79 8.79 0.57
C VAL A 86 -3.29 8.93 0.46
N ILE A 87 -3.91 8.10 -0.38
CA ILE A 87 -5.35 8.14 -0.68
C ILE A 87 -6.01 6.85 -0.24
N ASP A 88 -7.08 6.95 0.55
CA ASP A 88 -7.93 5.82 0.90
C ASP A 88 -8.97 5.58 -0.20
N CYS A 89 -8.71 4.60 -1.06
CA CYS A 89 -9.62 4.15 -2.11
C CYS A 89 -10.36 2.85 -1.74
N ASP A 90 -10.19 2.32 -0.51
CA ASP A 90 -11.06 1.29 0.01
C ASP A 90 -12.37 1.92 0.54
N LEU A 91 -13.20 2.39 -0.39
CA LEU A 91 -14.45 3.09 -0.09
C LEU A 91 -15.52 2.19 0.55
N ARG A 92 -15.21 0.89 0.73
CA ARG A 92 -16.11 -0.08 1.38
C ARG A 92 -15.73 -0.32 2.84
N ARG A 93 -14.44 -0.37 3.14
CA ARG A 93 -13.89 -0.62 4.49
C ARG A 93 -12.70 0.27 4.77
N PRO A 94 -12.91 1.60 4.81
CA PRO A 94 -11.82 2.56 4.95
C PRO A 94 -11.11 2.37 6.29
N SER A 95 -9.80 2.47 6.26
CA SER A 95 -8.97 2.27 7.46
C SER A 95 -7.75 3.20 7.54
N LEU A 96 -7.45 3.93 6.47
CA LEU A 96 -6.29 4.80 6.40
C LEU A 96 -6.32 5.92 7.45
N HIS A 97 -7.50 6.49 7.72
CA HIS A 97 -7.69 7.49 8.76
C HIS A 97 -7.27 7.00 10.15
N LYS A 98 -7.48 5.70 10.46
CA LYS A 98 -7.04 5.08 11.71
C LYS A 98 -5.53 4.92 11.74
N ALA A 99 -4.93 4.54 10.60
CA ALA A 99 -3.48 4.38 10.50
C ALA A 99 -2.74 5.70 10.75
N PHE A 100 -3.27 6.82 10.27
CA PHE A 100 -2.70 8.15 10.47
C PHE A 100 -3.21 8.87 11.73
N GLY A 101 -4.29 8.39 12.36
CA GLY A 101 -4.90 9.05 13.53
C GLY A 101 -5.57 10.38 13.20
N ILE A 102 -6.19 10.49 12.03
CA ILE A 102 -6.87 11.68 11.52
C ILE A 102 -8.37 11.46 11.33
N GLU A 103 -9.12 12.54 11.14
CA GLU A 103 -10.57 12.46 10.96
C GLU A 103 -10.94 11.96 9.56
N ASN A 104 -12.10 11.27 9.46
CA ASN A 104 -12.68 10.76 8.23
C ASN A 104 -14.06 11.39 7.96
N ARG A 105 -14.14 12.72 7.95
CA ARG A 105 -15.43 13.43 7.75
C ARG A 105 -15.76 13.67 6.29
N ARG A 106 -14.80 14.17 5.54
CA ARG A 106 -14.88 14.43 4.11
C ARG A 106 -13.66 13.85 3.45
N GLY A 107 -13.80 13.26 2.28
CA GLY A 107 -12.70 12.59 1.65
C GLY A 107 -12.98 12.24 0.19
N MET A 108 -12.37 11.16 -0.22
CA MET A 108 -12.36 10.68 -1.58
C MET A 108 -13.77 10.52 -2.18
N SER A 109 -14.70 9.89 -1.47
CA SER A 109 -16.06 9.68 -1.94
C SER A 109 -16.81 11.00 -2.20
N ASN A 110 -16.66 11.98 -1.29
CA ASN A 110 -17.29 13.28 -1.42
C ASN A 110 -16.70 14.06 -2.61
N TYR A 111 -15.39 13.96 -2.84
CA TYR A 111 -14.73 14.58 -3.99
C TYR A 111 -15.21 13.96 -5.31
N LEU A 112 -15.20 12.63 -5.40
CA LEU A 112 -15.64 11.92 -6.60
C LEU A 112 -17.12 12.18 -6.93
N ALA A 113 -17.94 12.43 -5.92
CA ALA A 113 -19.35 12.85 -6.08
C ALA A 113 -19.52 14.33 -6.43
N GLY A 114 -18.44 15.12 -6.55
CA GLY A 114 -18.50 16.55 -6.87
C GLY A 114 -19.01 17.43 -5.74
N GLN A 115 -19.03 16.96 -4.50
CA GLN A 115 -19.57 17.69 -3.35
C GLN A 115 -18.57 18.65 -2.71
N VAL A 116 -17.28 18.40 -2.90
CA VAL A 116 -16.17 19.15 -2.27
C VAL A 116 -14.99 19.29 -3.25
N THR A 117 -14.14 20.28 -2.99
CA THR A 117 -12.89 20.50 -3.73
C THR A 117 -11.72 19.72 -3.14
N LEU A 118 -10.61 19.62 -3.89
CA LEU A 118 -9.41 18.93 -3.44
C LEU A 118 -8.84 19.51 -2.13
N ASP A 119 -8.80 20.84 -2.01
CA ASP A 119 -8.28 21.53 -0.82
C ASP A 119 -9.09 21.22 0.45
N GLN A 120 -10.38 20.88 0.30
CA GLN A 120 -11.25 20.55 1.42
C GLN A 120 -11.07 19.14 1.96
N ILE A 121 -10.42 18.26 1.20
CA ILE A 121 -10.20 16.86 1.58
C ILE A 121 -8.73 16.51 1.84
N LEU A 122 -7.82 17.39 1.44
CA LEU A 122 -6.39 17.19 1.64
C LEU A 122 -6.01 17.57 3.08
N GLN A 123 -5.61 16.59 3.88
CA GLN A 123 -5.22 16.76 5.27
C GLN A 123 -3.71 16.57 5.41
N SER A 124 -3.03 17.51 6.12
CA SER A 124 -1.64 17.28 6.54
C SER A 124 -1.64 16.31 7.72
N ALA A 125 -0.91 15.20 7.62
CA ALA A 125 -0.88 14.16 8.63
C ALA A 125 0.46 14.09 9.38
N GLU A 126 1.57 14.14 8.64
CA GLU A 126 2.94 14.12 9.17
C GLU A 126 3.82 15.02 8.28
N GLU A 127 5.09 15.22 8.68
CA GLU A 127 6.04 15.98 7.85
C GLU A 127 6.16 15.36 6.45
N ASN A 128 5.93 16.17 5.40
CA ASN A 128 5.91 15.76 4.00
C ASN A 128 4.84 14.69 3.64
N ILE A 129 3.86 14.41 4.51
CA ILE A 129 2.77 13.49 4.22
C ILE A 129 1.43 14.21 4.30
N SER A 130 0.71 14.20 3.18
CA SER A 130 -0.70 14.56 3.12
C SER A 130 -1.55 13.30 2.93
N VAL A 131 -2.79 13.33 3.41
CA VAL A 131 -3.71 12.20 3.33
C VAL A 131 -5.06 12.66 2.81
N ILE A 132 -5.64 11.88 1.93
CA ILE A 132 -7.03 11.96 1.53
C ILE A 132 -7.72 10.73 2.07
N THR A 133 -8.56 10.91 3.07
CA THR A 133 -9.36 9.81 3.66
C THR A 133 -10.53 9.43 2.76
N CYS A 134 -11.24 8.36 3.06
CA CYS A 134 -12.40 7.93 2.28
C CYS A 134 -13.54 8.97 2.31
N GLY A 135 -13.82 9.57 3.47
CA GLY A 135 -15.05 10.32 3.73
C GLY A 135 -16.22 9.38 4.00
N ASP A 136 -17.41 9.77 3.56
CA ASP A 136 -18.61 8.96 3.69
C ASP A 136 -18.53 7.68 2.84
N ILE A 137 -19.04 6.57 3.36
CA ILE A 137 -19.12 5.32 2.60
C ILE A 137 -20.23 5.47 1.53
N PRO A 138 -19.87 5.46 0.22
CA PRO A 138 -20.86 5.65 -0.82
C PRO A 138 -21.68 4.38 -1.07
N PRO A 139 -22.90 4.49 -1.61
CA PRO A 139 -23.70 3.34 -1.97
C PRO A 139 -23.09 2.50 -3.10
N ASP A 140 -22.46 3.13 -4.07
CA ASP A 140 -21.75 2.46 -5.18
C ASP A 140 -20.33 3.01 -5.37
N PRO A 141 -19.34 2.41 -4.67
CA PRO A 141 -17.92 2.75 -4.85
C PRO A 141 -17.41 2.56 -6.28
N THR A 142 -17.88 1.52 -6.94
CA THR A 142 -17.42 1.16 -8.29
C THR A 142 -17.79 2.22 -9.31
N GLU A 143 -19.02 2.75 -9.23
CA GLU A 143 -19.48 3.83 -10.11
C GLU A 143 -18.62 5.09 -9.92
N LEU A 144 -18.40 5.51 -8.67
CA LEU A 144 -17.57 6.68 -8.37
C LEU A 144 -16.13 6.54 -8.90
N LEU A 145 -15.49 5.40 -8.68
CA LEU A 145 -14.13 5.16 -9.13
C LEU A 145 -13.99 5.06 -10.65
N SER A 146 -15.06 4.66 -11.33
CA SER A 146 -15.11 4.56 -12.80
C SER A 146 -15.30 5.93 -13.48
N GLY A 147 -15.66 6.97 -12.73
CA GLY A 147 -15.90 8.31 -13.24
C GLY A 147 -14.62 9.04 -13.63
N HIS A 148 -14.77 10.11 -14.41
CA HIS A 148 -13.65 10.96 -14.87
C HIS A 148 -12.95 11.71 -13.73
N ALA A 149 -13.60 11.91 -12.59
CA ALA A 149 -13.03 12.64 -11.46
C ALA A 149 -11.81 11.93 -10.86
N PHE A 150 -11.78 10.59 -10.87
CA PHE A 150 -10.66 9.83 -10.31
C PHE A 150 -9.35 10.03 -11.10
N PRO A 151 -9.27 9.80 -12.41
CA PRO A 151 -8.05 10.09 -13.16
C PRO A 151 -7.66 11.57 -13.13
N GLN A 152 -8.63 12.52 -13.13
CA GLN A 152 -8.33 13.95 -12.99
C GLN A 152 -7.69 14.28 -11.64
N LEU A 153 -8.17 13.69 -10.54
CA LEU A 153 -7.55 13.83 -9.23
C LEU A 153 -6.09 13.34 -9.25
N LEU A 154 -5.84 12.17 -9.82
CA LEU A 154 -4.49 11.61 -9.89
C LEU A 154 -3.56 12.51 -10.72
N MET A 155 -4.04 13.14 -11.79
CA MET A 155 -3.24 14.12 -12.56
C MET A 155 -2.86 15.32 -11.69
N SER A 156 -3.80 15.93 -10.99
CA SER A 156 -3.54 17.08 -10.11
C SER A 156 -2.55 16.71 -8.99
N LEU A 157 -2.69 15.52 -8.39
CA LEU A 157 -1.80 15.07 -7.34
C LEU A 157 -0.38 14.76 -7.83
N ARG A 158 -0.23 14.27 -9.06
CA ARG A 158 1.09 14.07 -9.70
C ARG A 158 1.89 15.37 -9.84
N GLU A 159 1.23 16.49 -10.04
CA GLU A 159 1.88 17.80 -10.16
C GLU A 159 2.34 18.33 -8.81
N ALA A 160 1.56 18.08 -7.74
CA ALA A 160 1.80 18.61 -6.41
C ALA A 160 2.74 17.76 -5.54
N PHE A 161 2.78 16.44 -5.77
CA PHE A 161 3.51 15.48 -4.93
C PHE A 161 4.54 14.67 -5.72
N ASP A 162 5.60 14.26 -5.03
CA ASP A 162 6.64 13.41 -5.60
C ASP A 162 6.20 11.94 -5.71
N SER A 163 5.26 11.53 -4.84
CA SER A 163 4.64 10.20 -4.81
C SER A 163 3.18 10.27 -4.40
N VAL A 164 2.34 9.54 -5.12
CA VAL A 164 0.93 9.31 -4.81
C VAL A 164 0.78 7.82 -4.45
N ILE A 165 0.38 7.53 -3.22
CA ILE A 165 0.15 6.18 -2.73
C ILE A 165 -1.35 5.95 -2.60
N ILE A 166 -1.86 4.88 -3.19
CA ILE A 166 -3.26 4.50 -3.13
C ILE A 166 -3.41 3.23 -2.28
N ASP A 167 -4.16 3.33 -1.19
CA ASP A 167 -4.64 2.17 -0.43
C ASP A 167 -5.92 1.67 -1.08
N ALA A 168 -5.82 0.58 -1.85
CA ALA A 168 -6.91 0.04 -2.64
C ALA A 168 -7.59 -1.16 -1.93
N PRO A 169 -8.87 -1.46 -2.20
CA PRO A 169 -9.53 -2.63 -1.65
C PRO A 169 -8.92 -3.94 -2.17
N PRO A 170 -9.27 -5.10 -1.57
CA PRO A 170 -8.86 -6.41 -2.07
C PRO A 170 -9.35 -6.68 -3.49
N ILE A 171 -8.62 -7.50 -4.25
CA ILE A 171 -8.93 -7.80 -5.66
C ILE A 171 -10.07 -8.80 -5.79
N LEU A 172 -10.13 -9.80 -4.89
CA LEU A 172 -11.14 -10.84 -5.00
C LEU A 172 -12.53 -10.32 -4.61
N GLY A 173 -13.47 -10.54 -5.50
CA GLY A 173 -14.88 -10.18 -5.30
C GLY A 173 -15.23 -8.74 -5.68
N LEU A 174 -14.27 -7.87 -6.01
CA LEU A 174 -14.50 -6.45 -6.28
C LEU A 174 -13.90 -6.02 -7.62
N ALA A 175 -14.55 -5.09 -8.31
CA ALA A 175 -14.03 -4.43 -9.51
C ALA A 175 -13.13 -3.25 -9.17
N ASP A 176 -13.32 -2.66 -8.00
CA ASP A 176 -12.71 -1.41 -7.56
C ASP A 176 -11.17 -1.44 -7.67
N ALA A 177 -10.53 -2.50 -7.16
CA ALA A 177 -9.08 -2.65 -7.23
C ALA A 177 -8.54 -2.74 -8.66
N VAL A 178 -9.34 -3.30 -9.58
CA VAL A 178 -8.99 -3.41 -11.00
C VAL A 178 -9.07 -2.04 -11.68
N ILE A 179 -10.10 -1.25 -11.37
CA ILE A 179 -10.26 0.12 -11.86
C ILE A 179 -9.12 1.01 -11.34
N ILE A 180 -8.81 0.92 -10.05
CA ILE A 180 -7.69 1.65 -9.45
C ILE A 180 -6.37 1.25 -10.13
N GLY A 181 -6.17 -0.05 -10.32
CA GLY A 181 -4.96 -0.57 -10.94
C GLY A 181 -4.74 -0.13 -12.38
N SER A 182 -5.80 0.11 -13.15
CA SER A 182 -5.70 0.64 -14.52
C SER A 182 -5.31 2.13 -14.57
N ASN A 183 -5.44 2.86 -13.45
CA ASN A 183 -5.09 4.27 -13.32
C ASN A 183 -3.75 4.49 -12.58
N ALA A 184 -3.16 3.46 -11.99
CA ALA A 184 -1.89 3.53 -11.31
C ALA A 184 -0.72 3.22 -12.25
N ASP A 185 0.46 3.81 -11.98
CA ASP A 185 1.69 3.50 -12.72
C ASP A 185 2.27 2.15 -12.31
N GLY A 186 1.97 1.71 -11.09
CA GLY A 186 2.40 0.44 -10.57
C GLY A 186 1.54 -0.07 -9.43
N ILE A 187 1.45 -1.40 -9.34
CA ILE A 187 0.73 -2.08 -8.28
C ILE A 187 1.69 -2.90 -7.44
N ILE A 188 1.51 -2.81 -6.14
CA ILE A 188 2.16 -3.66 -5.15
C ILE A 188 1.12 -4.60 -4.58
N LEU A 189 1.34 -5.91 -4.76
CA LEU A 189 0.47 -6.94 -4.23
C LEU A 189 0.91 -7.31 -2.82
N VAL A 190 0.06 -7.06 -1.84
CA VAL A 190 0.31 -7.42 -0.44
C VAL A 190 -0.37 -8.75 -0.15
N MET A 191 0.38 -9.68 0.42
CA MET A 191 -0.07 -11.05 0.71
C MET A 191 0.30 -11.44 2.14
N GLU A 192 -0.55 -12.20 2.81
CA GLU A 192 -0.27 -12.74 4.13
C GLU A 192 0.56 -14.03 4.02
N SER A 193 1.64 -14.13 4.77
CA SER A 193 2.48 -15.32 4.81
C SER A 193 1.72 -16.51 5.39
N GLY A 194 1.90 -17.69 4.78
CA GLY A 194 1.25 -18.93 5.23
C GLY A 194 -0.24 -19.05 4.89
N ARG A 195 -0.87 -18.02 4.30
CA ARG A 195 -2.29 -18.08 3.93
C ARG A 195 -2.51 -18.91 2.67
N ASN A 196 -3.50 -19.81 2.70
CA ASN A 196 -3.87 -20.62 1.55
C ASN A 196 -4.98 -19.94 0.72
N TYR A 197 -4.62 -19.42 -0.45
CA TYR A 197 -5.54 -18.69 -1.33
C TYR A 197 -6.34 -19.60 -2.28
N ARG A 198 -6.16 -20.91 -2.25
CA ARG A 198 -6.89 -21.87 -3.12
C ARG A 198 -6.98 -21.42 -4.59
N GLY A 199 -5.89 -20.93 -5.15
CA GLY A 199 -5.82 -20.41 -6.52
C GLY A 199 -6.23 -18.94 -6.67
N GLY A 200 -6.74 -18.28 -5.62
CA GLY A 200 -7.13 -16.86 -5.63
C GLY A 200 -6.00 -15.92 -6.00
N SER A 201 -4.75 -16.24 -5.61
CA SER A 201 -3.58 -15.44 -5.97
C SER A 201 -3.34 -15.37 -7.49
N ARG A 202 -3.46 -16.50 -8.20
CA ARG A 202 -3.34 -16.52 -9.66
C ARG A 202 -4.48 -15.76 -10.34
N LEU A 203 -5.70 -15.91 -9.82
CA LEU A 203 -6.87 -15.17 -10.31
C LEU A 203 -6.70 -13.67 -10.13
N ALA A 204 -6.22 -13.21 -8.96
CA ALA A 204 -5.97 -11.82 -8.68
C ALA A 204 -4.95 -11.21 -9.66
N VAL A 205 -3.80 -11.86 -9.84
CA VAL A 205 -2.78 -11.45 -10.80
C VAL A 205 -3.32 -11.40 -12.23
N THR A 206 -4.09 -12.42 -12.63
CA THR A 206 -4.70 -12.46 -13.96
C THR A 206 -5.67 -11.31 -14.19
N ARG A 207 -6.51 -10.98 -13.19
CA ARG A 207 -7.44 -9.83 -13.27
C ARG A 207 -6.71 -8.52 -13.50
N LEU A 208 -5.65 -8.25 -12.75
CA LEU A 208 -4.85 -7.04 -12.91
C LEU A 208 -4.17 -6.98 -14.28
N ARG A 209 -3.55 -8.07 -14.72
CA ARG A 209 -2.88 -8.13 -16.03
C ARG A 209 -3.82 -7.92 -17.22
N ARG A 210 -5.07 -8.39 -17.11
CA ARG A 210 -6.09 -8.22 -18.19
C ARG A 210 -6.42 -6.76 -18.49
N VAL A 211 -6.30 -5.87 -17.51
CA VAL A 211 -6.54 -4.43 -17.70
C VAL A 211 -5.26 -3.64 -17.94
N GLY A 212 -4.15 -4.34 -18.23
CA GLY A 212 -2.85 -3.71 -18.52
C GLY A 212 -2.14 -3.16 -17.29
N SER A 213 -2.58 -3.49 -16.08
CA SER A 213 -1.92 -3.00 -14.86
C SER A 213 -0.50 -3.55 -14.72
N HIS A 214 0.45 -2.67 -14.40
CA HIS A 214 1.84 -3.03 -14.15
C HIS A 214 2.02 -3.45 -12.70
N ILE A 215 2.19 -4.74 -12.43
CA ILE A 215 2.47 -5.26 -11.10
C ILE A 215 3.99 -5.22 -10.88
N ILE A 216 4.45 -4.31 -10.01
CA ILE A 216 5.86 -4.12 -9.68
C ILE A 216 6.41 -5.31 -8.91
N GLY A 217 5.62 -5.86 -7.99
CA GLY A 217 6.01 -7.01 -7.20
C GLY A 217 5.05 -7.29 -6.05
N ALA A 218 5.47 -8.22 -5.20
CA ALA A 218 4.69 -8.65 -4.03
C ALA A 218 5.46 -8.47 -2.73
N ILE A 219 4.72 -8.09 -1.67
CA ILE A 219 5.18 -8.02 -0.28
C ILE A 219 4.48 -9.13 0.50
N LEU A 220 5.24 -9.89 1.30
CA LEU A 220 4.69 -10.78 2.31
C LEU A 220 4.60 -10.07 3.65
N THR A 221 3.44 -10.14 4.28
CA THR A 221 3.21 -9.62 5.63
C THR A 221 2.99 -10.75 6.63
N LYS A 222 3.03 -10.43 7.91
CA LYS A 222 2.77 -11.35 9.03
C LYS A 222 3.65 -12.61 8.98
N GLN A 223 4.89 -12.45 8.52
CA GLN A 223 5.81 -13.58 8.46
C GLN A 223 6.18 -14.02 9.87
N ASN A 224 6.02 -15.29 10.16
CA ASN A 224 6.51 -15.89 11.39
C ASN A 224 8.03 -16.08 11.26
N LEU A 225 8.80 -15.44 12.11
CA LEU A 225 10.28 -15.53 12.10
C LEU A 225 10.78 -16.96 12.37
N ARG A 226 9.96 -17.82 12.99
CA ARG A 226 10.31 -19.22 13.25
C ARG A 226 10.20 -20.11 12.01
N ASP A 227 9.38 -19.71 11.03
CA ASP A 227 9.14 -20.47 9.80
C ASP A 227 10.07 -20.03 8.64
N SER A 228 10.77 -18.91 8.79
CA SER A 228 11.80 -18.46 7.86
C SER A 228 13.07 -19.25 8.13
N GLY A 229 13.29 -20.33 7.36
CA GLY A 229 14.48 -21.18 7.49
C GLY A 229 15.78 -20.36 7.52
N TYR A 230 16.65 -20.72 8.43
CA TYR A 230 18.03 -20.38 8.77
C TYR A 230 18.74 -19.19 8.08
N ALA A 231 18.40 -18.82 6.85
CA ALA A 231 19.11 -17.77 6.09
C ALA A 231 18.80 -16.34 6.54
N TYR A 232 17.57 -16.05 7.02
CA TYR A 232 17.19 -14.73 7.52
C TYR A 232 17.50 -14.50 8.99
N SER A 233 17.52 -15.58 9.80
CA SER A 233 17.78 -15.50 11.24
C SER A 233 19.25 -15.23 11.56
N GLN A 234 20.19 -15.65 10.73
CA GLN A 234 21.63 -15.41 10.97
C GLN A 234 22.01 -13.95 10.70
N ASP A 235 21.48 -13.30 9.66
CA ASP A 235 21.77 -11.89 9.41
C ASP A 235 21.16 -10.96 10.49
N TYR A 236 20.03 -11.35 11.08
CA TYR A 236 19.40 -10.61 12.18
C TYR A 236 20.13 -10.80 13.52
N GLN A 237 20.58 -12.03 13.85
CA GLN A 237 21.33 -12.29 15.08
C GLN A 237 22.72 -11.68 15.05
N TYR A 238 23.37 -11.57 13.88
CA TYR A 238 24.71 -10.97 13.76
C TYR A 238 24.73 -9.45 14.00
N ARG A 239 23.59 -8.75 13.83
CA ARG A 239 23.50 -7.29 14.05
C ARG A 239 23.02 -6.87 15.43
N TYR A 240 22.35 -7.73 16.19
CA TYR A 240 21.70 -7.36 17.47
C TYR A 240 21.95 -8.35 18.61
N GLY A 241 22.85 -9.30 18.44
CA GLY A 241 23.11 -10.39 19.39
C GLY A 241 24.14 -10.14 20.48
N ASP A 242 24.66 -8.93 20.67
CA ASP A 242 25.56 -8.61 21.79
C ASP A 242 25.24 -7.23 22.38
N GLY A 243 24.30 -7.23 23.32
CA GLY A 243 23.95 -6.07 24.14
C GLY A 243 23.41 -6.54 25.48
N THR A 244 24.27 -7.23 26.28
CA THR A 244 24.09 -7.35 27.73
C THR A 244 24.68 -6.16 28.42
#